data_7344694913332e10c40e1f97674a7965
#
_entry.id   7344694913332e10c40e1f97674a7965
#
_cell.length_a   1.000
_cell.length_b   1.000
_cell.length_c   1.000
_cell.angle_alpha   90.00
_cell.angle_beta   90.00
_cell.angle_gamma   90.00
#
_symmetry.space_group_name_H-M   'P 1'
#
loop_
_entity.id
_entity.type
_entity.pdbx_description
1 polymer ?
#
loop_
_entity_poly.entity_id
_entity_poly.type
_entity_poly.pdbx_seq_one_letter_code
_entity_poly.pdbx_strand_id
1 'polypeptide(L)'
;MIENHDFLMCQVKAIRYANGTESIELLPEFGGCRLDVVAATRDGSRGRTADLLWIDELREIDEQAFIAATPVTRARANSQSLFTSNAGDHFSKVLNDLHDACLNKPPKSLGFYEYSAPDFCDIWDRKAWAMANPSLGYLITESAIEETIGSSTMEAARTEQLCQWISSLSCPFSTEVLENSPDSTLEMSVGAYTVFGFDVSPSRRNGSLVAGQLLPDGRIGIGILETYNSQVAIDELKMAASIKAWCDIYKPRLVCFDKYATQTIADRLANAGVMVEDVSGQQFYKACGDLLEGLVNHRVVHNGQAELIQQ
;
A
#
# COMPACT_ATOMS: atom_id res chain seq x y z
N MET A 1 29.77 2.32 17.85
CA MET A 1 29.40 1.03 18.53
C MET A 1 30.61 0.09 18.60
N ILE A 2 31.22 -0.31 17.47
CA ILE A 2 32.41 -1.20 17.46
C ILE A 2 33.57 -0.62 18.28
N GLU A 3 33.82 0.68 18.17
CA GLU A 3 34.89 1.40 18.89
C GLU A 3 34.80 1.32 20.43
N ASN A 4 33.61 1.05 20.95
CA ASN A 4 33.36 0.92 22.39
C ASN A 4 33.55 -0.51 22.91
N HIS A 5 34.00 -1.43 22.05
CA HIS A 5 34.21 -2.84 22.38
C HIS A 5 35.63 -3.29 22.04
N ASP A 6 36.52 -3.36 22.98
CA ASP A 6 37.91 -3.76 22.79
C ASP A 6 38.05 -5.10 22.05
N PHE A 7 37.19 -6.06 22.39
CA PHE A 7 37.16 -7.36 21.71
C PHE A 7 36.86 -7.25 20.20
N LEU A 8 36.05 -6.30 19.77
CA LEU A 8 35.77 -6.07 18.36
C LEU A 8 36.86 -5.23 17.71
N MET A 9 37.37 -4.23 18.42
CA MET A 9 38.41 -3.34 17.89
C MET A 9 39.74 -4.09 17.63
N CYS A 10 40.10 -5.10 18.41
CA CYS A 10 41.30 -5.87 18.14
C CYS A 10 41.24 -6.69 16.84
N GLN A 11 40.06 -6.88 16.26
CA GLN A 11 39.84 -7.58 14.97
C GLN A 11 39.85 -6.63 13.78
N VAL A 12 39.75 -5.32 14.01
CA VAL A 12 39.59 -4.31 12.96
C VAL A 12 40.96 -3.88 12.43
N LYS A 13 41.14 -3.96 11.13
CA LYS A 13 42.28 -3.42 10.41
C LYS A 13 42.15 -1.93 10.13
N ALA A 14 40.97 -1.51 9.68
CA ALA A 14 40.69 -0.12 9.31
C ALA A 14 39.18 0.19 9.38
N ILE A 15 38.85 1.40 9.81
CA ILE A 15 37.52 1.99 9.69
C ILE A 15 37.65 3.26 8.83
N ARG A 16 36.75 3.42 7.85
CA ARG A 16 36.66 4.61 7.02
C ARG A 16 35.33 5.30 7.27
N TYR A 17 35.36 6.62 7.44
CA TYR A 17 34.20 7.46 7.75
C TYR A 17 33.86 8.45 6.62
N ALA A 18 34.56 8.35 5.48
CA ALA A 18 34.31 9.29 4.40
C ALA A 18 32.98 8.98 3.70
N ASN A 19 32.13 10.00 3.59
CA ASN A 19 30.79 9.93 2.99
C ASN A 19 30.81 9.18 1.66
N GLY A 20 29.96 8.15 1.55
CA GLY A 20 29.82 7.29 0.36
C GLY A 20 30.89 6.23 0.21
N THR A 21 31.85 6.13 1.15
CA THR A 21 32.89 5.10 1.22
C THR A 21 33.09 4.56 2.62
N GLU A 22 32.09 4.67 3.46
CA GLU A 22 32.11 4.13 4.81
C GLU A 22 32.34 2.64 4.77
N SER A 23 33.36 2.19 5.50
CA SER A 23 33.70 0.77 5.52
C SER A 23 34.44 0.34 6.75
N ILE A 24 34.32 -0.94 7.09
CA ILE A 24 35.09 -1.63 8.13
C ILE A 24 35.82 -2.79 7.45
N GLU A 25 37.14 -2.84 7.63
CA GLU A 25 37.98 -3.96 7.17
C GLU A 25 38.48 -4.73 8.40
N LEU A 26 38.36 -6.04 8.38
CA LEU A 26 38.92 -6.92 9.40
C LEU A 26 40.35 -7.34 9.04
N LEU A 27 41.13 -7.67 10.06
CA LEU A 27 42.47 -8.25 9.90
C LEU A 27 42.39 -9.62 9.20
N PRO A 28 43.42 -10.03 8.42
CA PRO A 28 43.43 -11.30 7.71
C PRO A 28 43.22 -12.53 8.61
N GLU A 29 43.78 -12.51 9.83
CA GLU A 29 43.59 -13.57 10.83
C GLU A 29 42.16 -13.73 11.32
N PHE A 30 41.31 -12.70 11.13
CA PHE A 30 39.85 -12.71 11.40
C PHE A 30 39.02 -12.77 10.11
N GLY A 31 39.63 -13.37 9.04
CA GLY A 31 38.94 -13.60 7.77
C GLY A 31 39.10 -12.52 6.71
N GLY A 32 39.71 -11.37 7.05
CA GLY A 32 39.96 -10.29 6.07
C GLY A 32 38.72 -9.72 5.39
N CYS A 33 37.54 -9.89 6.04
CA CYS A 33 36.26 -9.44 5.50
C CYS A 33 36.16 -7.92 5.46
N ARG A 34 35.33 -7.41 4.54
CA ARG A 34 35.02 -6.00 4.45
C ARG A 34 33.52 -5.78 4.43
N LEU A 35 33.06 -4.85 5.26
CA LEU A 35 31.71 -4.30 5.26
C LEU A 35 31.75 -2.91 4.63
N ASP A 36 30.98 -2.67 3.59
CA ASP A 36 30.77 -1.35 2.99
C ASP A 36 29.34 -0.89 3.29
N VAL A 37 29.18 0.34 3.73
CA VAL A 37 27.88 1.02 3.82
C VAL A 37 27.75 1.93 2.62
N VAL A 38 26.68 1.78 1.87
CA VAL A 38 26.44 2.53 0.65
C VAL A 38 25.03 3.07 0.61
N ALA A 39 24.85 4.24 0.03
CA ALA A 39 23.52 4.79 -0.19
C ALA A 39 22.74 3.91 -1.18
N ALA A 40 21.46 3.67 -0.90
CA ALA A 40 20.55 2.92 -1.76
C ALA A 40 20.15 3.76 -2.99
N THR A 41 21.12 4.05 -3.85
CA THR A 41 20.93 4.81 -5.09
C THR A 41 21.36 3.99 -6.29
N ARG A 42 20.89 4.36 -7.48
CA ARG A 42 21.22 3.71 -8.74
C ARG A 42 22.72 3.52 -8.97
N ASP A 43 23.55 4.46 -8.55
CA ASP A 43 25.00 4.45 -8.79
C ASP A 43 25.79 3.89 -7.60
N GLY A 44 25.23 3.86 -6.40
CA GLY A 44 25.92 3.43 -5.18
C GLY A 44 26.39 1.98 -5.20
N SER A 45 25.65 1.09 -5.84
CA SER A 45 25.92 -0.36 -5.87
C SER A 45 26.67 -0.82 -7.13
N ARG A 46 26.74 0.00 -8.18
CA ARG A 46 27.32 -0.40 -9.48
C ARG A 46 28.80 -0.71 -9.39
N GLY A 47 29.22 -1.79 -10.09
CA GLY A 47 30.62 -2.21 -10.17
C GLY A 47 31.17 -2.87 -8.90
N ARG A 48 30.32 -3.14 -7.90
CA ARG A 48 30.67 -3.85 -6.67
C ARG A 48 30.37 -5.35 -6.80
N THR A 49 31.04 -6.13 -5.96
CA THR A 49 30.80 -7.57 -5.79
C THR A 49 30.81 -7.87 -4.30
N ALA A 50 29.80 -8.60 -3.83
CA ALA A 50 29.63 -8.93 -2.42
C ALA A 50 29.18 -10.39 -2.23
N ASP A 51 29.58 -10.99 -1.13
CA ASP A 51 29.09 -12.29 -0.69
C ASP A 51 27.74 -12.16 0.05
N LEU A 52 27.51 -11.01 0.70
CA LEU A 52 26.25 -10.63 1.34
C LEU A 52 25.82 -9.25 0.86
N LEU A 53 24.60 -9.15 0.35
CA LEU A 53 23.89 -7.89 0.17
C LEU A 53 22.83 -7.78 1.26
N TRP A 54 22.91 -6.74 2.08
CA TRP A 54 21.86 -6.41 3.03
C TRP A 54 21.23 -5.07 2.64
N ILE A 55 19.93 -5.07 2.43
CA ILE A 55 19.13 -3.86 2.24
C ILE A 55 18.19 -3.75 3.43
N ASP A 56 18.37 -2.71 4.21
CA ASP A 56 17.50 -2.35 5.31
C ASP A 56 16.45 -1.33 4.84
N GLU A 57 15.30 -1.29 5.48
CA GLU A 57 14.15 -0.45 5.07
C GLU A 57 13.79 -0.62 3.60
N LEU A 58 13.60 -1.88 3.18
CA LEU A 58 13.31 -2.22 1.78
C LEU A 58 12.08 -1.49 1.22
N ARG A 59 11.13 -1.12 2.06
CA ARG A 59 9.94 -0.36 1.66
C ARG A 59 10.25 1.01 1.05
N GLU A 60 11.40 1.61 1.42
CA GLU A 60 11.80 2.95 0.99
C GLU A 60 12.64 2.93 -0.31
N ILE A 61 13.06 1.74 -0.79
CA ILE A 61 13.94 1.67 -1.97
C ILE A 61 13.14 1.83 -3.27
N ASP A 62 13.65 2.64 -4.16
CA ASP A 62 13.08 2.70 -5.51
C ASP A 62 13.50 1.49 -6.37
N GLU A 63 12.68 1.19 -7.38
CA GLU A 63 12.86 0.03 -8.26
C GLU A 63 14.20 0.05 -9.01
N GLN A 64 14.69 1.23 -9.41
CA GLN A 64 15.95 1.35 -10.15
C GLN A 64 17.16 1.10 -9.26
N ALA A 65 17.13 1.58 -8.01
CA ALA A 65 18.15 1.31 -7.02
C ALA A 65 18.20 -0.18 -6.66
N PHE A 66 17.05 -0.82 -6.48
CA PHE A 66 16.95 -2.26 -6.23
C PHE A 66 17.51 -3.09 -7.39
N ILE A 67 17.14 -2.78 -8.64
CA ILE A 67 17.66 -3.43 -9.84
C ILE A 67 19.18 -3.25 -9.98
N ALA A 68 19.72 -2.11 -9.55
CA ALA A 68 21.15 -1.85 -9.58
C ALA A 68 21.91 -2.59 -8.47
N ALA A 69 21.29 -2.80 -7.30
CA ALA A 69 21.91 -3.44 -6.13
C ALA A 69 21.94 -4.97 -6.23
N THR A 70 20.86 -5.61 -6.67
CA THR A 70 20.75 -7.08 -6.66
C THR A 70 21.83 -7.86 -7.44
N PRO A 71 22.42 -7.35 -8.56
CA PRO A 71 23.45 -8.07 -9.29
C PRO A 71 24.80 -8.20 -8.56
N VAL A 72 25.04 -7.46 -7.49
CA VAL A 72 26.36 -7.45 -6.79
C VAL A 72 26.74 -8.82 -6.24
N THR A 73 25.77 -9.68 -5.96
CA THR A 73 25.97 -11.03 -5.42
C THR A 73 26.18 -12.10 -6.51
N ARG A 74 25.85 -11.82 -7.78
CA ARG A 74 25.82 -12.83 -8.87
C ARG A 74 27.16 -13.51 -9.16
N ALA A 75 28.26 -12.81 -8.90
CA ALA A 75 29.61 -13.34 -9.17
C ALA A 75 30.18 -14.22 -8.04
N ARG A 76 29.41 -14.48 -6.99
CA ARG A 76 29.81 -15.23 -5.80
C ARG A 76 29.02 -16.53 -5.69
N ALA A 77 29.68 -17.66 -5.48
CA ALA A 77 29.06 -18.98 -5.48
C ALA A 77 28.11 -19.22 -4.31
N ASN A 78 28.43 -18.67 -3.13
CA ASN A 78 27.65 -18.82 -1.88
C ASN A 78 27.12 -17.49 -1.39
N SER A 79 26.68 -16.65 -2.33
CA SER A 79 26.15 -15.33 -1.97
C SER A 79 24.76 -15.41 -1.38
N GLN A 80 24.45 -14.42 -0.58
CA GLN A 80 23.14 -14.23 0.05
C GLN A 80 22.69 -12.80 -0.10
N SER A 81 21.37 -12.60 -0.29
CA SER A 81 20.73 -11.30 -0.15
C SER A 81 19.76 -11.34 1.04
N LEU A 82 19.89 -10.38 1.93
CA LEU A 82 19.04 -10.19 3.10
C LEU A 82 18.31 -8.87 2.95
N PHE A 83 17.00 -8.91 3.12
CA PHE A 83 16.15 -7.72 3.06
C PHE A 83 15.37 -7.63 4.36
N THR A 84 15.38 -6.45 4.98
CA THR A 84 14.65 -6.16 6.21
C THR A 84 13.77 -4.93 5.99
N SER A 85 12.56 -4.95 6.53
CA SER A 85 11.62 -3.84 6.40
C SER A 85 10.48 -3.96 7.41
N ASN A 86 9.86 -2.85 7.74
CA ASN A 86 8.49 -2.84 8.22
C ASN A 86 7.52 -3.08 7.05
N ALA A 87 6.21 -3.19 7.34
CA ALA A 87 5.19 -3.31 6.33
C ALA A 87 5.22 -2.12 5.36
N GLY A 88 4.90 -2.37 4.11
CA GLY A 88 4.85 -1.37 3.07
C GLY A 88 3.47 -0.71 2.94
N ASP A 89 3.45 0.35 2.17
CA ASP A 89 2.24 0.98 1.64
C ASP A 89 2.16 0.77 0.12
N HIS A 90 1.22 1.44 -0.55
CA HIS A 90 1.07 1.33 -2.01
C HIS A 90 2.23 1.90 -2.82
N PHE A 91 3.11 2.74 -2.22
CA PHE A 91 4.32 3.25 -2.87
C PHE A 91 5.51 2.30 -2.74
N SER A 92 5.48 1.39 -1.79
CA SER A 92 6.54 0.43 -1.48
C SER A 92 6.60 -0.71 -2.53
N LYS A 93 6.66 -0.36 -3.82
CA LYS A 93 6.48 -1.29 -4.93
C LYS A 93 7.40 -2.51 -4.86
N VAL A 94 8.70 -2.31 -4.60
CA VAL A 94 9.68 -3.41 -4.53
C VAL A 94 9.33 -4.40 -3.43
N LEU A 95 9.00 -3.89 -2.24
CA LEU A 95 8.62 -4.71 -1.10
C LEU A 95 7.30 -5.45 -1.37
N ASN A 96 6.29 -4.76 -1.94
CA ASN A 96 4.99 -5.36 -2.26
C ASN A 96 5.12 -6.49 -3.30
N ASP A 97 5.88 -6.27 -4.38
CA ASP A 97 6.12 -7.29 -5.41
C ASP A 97 6.84 -8.54 -4.83
N LEU A 98 7.79 -8.34 -3.91
CA LEU A 98 8.48 -9.44 -3.24
C LEU A 98 7.58 -10.17 -2.24
N HIS A 99 6.79 -9.45 -1.46
CA HIS A 99 5.81 -10.02 -0.53
C HIS A 99 4.79 -10.87 -1.27
N ASP A 100 4.22 -10.38 -2.36
CA ASP A 100 3.29 -11.12 -3.20
C ASP A 100 3.93 -12.37 -3.79
N ALA A 101 5.18 -12.29 -4.22
CA ALA A 101 5.92 -13.45 -4.71
C ALA A 101 6.14 -14.50 -3.60
N CYS A 102 6.40 -14.06 -2.36
CA CYS A 102 6.56 -14.95 -1.21
C CYS A 102 5.27 -15.70 -0.88
N LEU A 103 4.12 -15.03 -0.94
CA LEU A 103 2.83 -15.63 -0.61
C LEU A 103 2.29 -16.54 -1.72
N ASN A 104 2.47 -16.16 -2.99
CA ASN A 104 1.85 -16.87 -4.11
C ASN A 104 2.71 -18.01 -4.66
N LYS A 105 3.99 -17.78 -4.96
CA LYS A 105 4.91 -18.77 -5.56
C LYS A 105 6.34 -18.53 -5.11
N PRO A 106 6.70 -18.80 -3.86
CA PRO A 106 8.05 -18.54 -3.38
C PRO A 106 9.08 -19.41 -4.14
N PRO A 107 10.18 -18.81 -4.61
CA PRO A 107 11.32 -19.58 -5.10
C PRO A 107 11.87 -20.48 -3.99
N LYS A 108 12.40 -21.66 -4.33
CA LYS A 108 12.95 -22.60 -3.34
C LYS A 108 14.13 -22.04 -2.52
N SER A 109 14.81 -21.04 -3.05
CA SER A 109 15.95 -20.36 -2.41
C SER A 109 15.54 -19.17 -1.56
N LEU A 110 14.25 -18.85 -1.46
CA LEU A 110 13.74 -17.71 -0.71
C LEU A 110 13.25 -18.17 0.67
N GLY A 111 13.81 -17.56 1.74
CA GLY A 111 13.24 -17.61 3.08
C GLY A 111 12.45 -16.34 3.35
N PHE A 112 11.24 -16.48 3.88
CA PHE A 112 10.38 -15.36 4.25
C PHE A 112 9.96 -15.51 5.70
N TYR A 113 10.13 -14.44 6.48
CA TYR A 113 9.77 -14.37 7.88
C TYR A 113 9.01 -13.07 8.12
N GLU A 114 7.78 -13.19 8.59
CA GLU A 114 6.90 -12.07 8.88
C GLU A 114 6.51 -12.07 10.36
N TYR A 115 6.64 -10.92 10.99
CA TYR A 115 6.18 -10.66 12.35
C TYR A 115 5.22 -9.49 12.27
N SER A 116 3.95 -9.79 12.19
CA SER A 116 2.86 -8.80 12.08
C SER A 116 1.75 -9.12 13.06
N ALA A 117 1.01 -8.10 13.45
CA ALA A 117 -0.23 -8.27 14.21
C ALA A 117 -1.35 -8.76 13.27
N PRO A 118 -2.37 -9.48 13.79
CA PRO A 118 -3.52 -9.86 13.00
C PRO A 118 -4.23 -8.65 12.39
N ASP A 119 -4.78 -8.81 11.18
CA ASP A 119 -5.62 -7.79 10.56
C ASP A 119 -6.80 -7.44 11.48
N PHE A 120 -7.19 -6.17 11.46
CA PHE A 120 -8.33 -5.66 12.24
C PHE A 120 -8.24 -5.82 13.77
N CYS A 121 -7.04 -6.10 14.33
CA CYS A 121 -6.87 -6.12 15.77
C CYS A 121 -7.03 -4.71 16.37
N ASP A 122 -7.42 -4.66 17.65
CA ASP A 122 -7.32 -3.42 18.42
C ASP A 122 -5.85 -2.97 18.50
N ILE A 123 -5.60 -1.69 18.18
CA ILE A 123 -4.27 -1.10 18.22
C ILE A 123 -3.65 -1.14 19.62
N TRP A 124 -4.47 -1.23 20.67
CA TRP A 124 -4.06 -1.34 22.06
C TRP A 124 -3.95 -2.79 22.58
N ASP A 125 -4.18 -3.79 21.71
CA ASP A 125 -4.02 -5.20 22.09
C ASP A 125 -2.55 -5.57 22.28
N ARG A 126 -2.15 -5.76 23.54
CA ARG A 126 -0.78 -6.15 23.92
C ARG A 126 -0.33 -7.49 23.33
N LYS A 127 -1.25 -8.40 23.03
CA LYS A 127 -0.92 -9.65 22.35
C LYS A 127 -0.53 -9.39 20.89
N ALA A 128 -1.24 -8.49 20.23
CA ALA A 128 -0.92 -8.05 18.88
C ALA A 128 0.47 -7.35 18.86
N TRP A 129 0.78 -6.53 19.87
CA TRP A 129 2.12 -5.93 20.00
C TRP A 129 3.23 -6.99 20.08
N ALA A 130 3.02 -8.03 20.89
CA ALA A 130 4.01 -9.12 21.05
C ALA A 130 4.18 -9.94 19.77
N MET A 131 3.15 -10.07 18.93
CA MET A 131 3.25 -10.74 17.64
C MET A 131 4.07 -9.94 16.63
N ALA A 132 3.87 -8.62 16.58
CA ALA A 132 4.58 -7.74 15.67
C ALA A 132 6.01 -7.40 16.14
N ASN A 133 6.26 -7.46 17.46
CA ASN A 133 7.53 -7.06 18.06
C ASN A 133 8.17 -8.21 18.85
N PRO A 134 8.93 -9.11 18.20
CA PRO A 134 9.56 -10.26 18.87
C PRO A 134 10.53 -9.87 20.00
N SER A 135 11.02 -8.62 19.99
CA SER A 135 11.91 -8.08 21.03
C SER A 135 11.18 -7.37 22.19
N LEU A 136 9.84 -7.40 22.20
CA LEU A 136 9.03 -6.83 23.27
C LEU A 136 9.33 -7.53 24.62
N GLY A 137 9.60 -6.73 25.63
CA GLY A 137 10.01 -7.21 26.96
C GLY A 137 11.52 -7.47 27.11
N TYR A 138 12.31 -7.38 26.01
CA TYR A 138 13.76 -7.49 26.01
C TYR A 138 14.45 -6.18 25.64
N LEU A 139 14.21 -5.68 24.44
CA LEU A 139 14.78 -4.45 23.92
C LEU A 139 13.75 -3.32 23.82
N ILE A 140 12.50 -3.68 23.57
CA ILE A 140 11.38 -2.75 23.45
C ILE A 140 10.50 -2.90 24.68
N THR A 141 10.09 -1.79 25.29
CA THR A 141 9.16 -1.78 26.43
C THR A 141 7.73 -1.52 25.95
N GLU A 142 6.73 -1.99 26.69
CA GLU A 142 5.33 -1.68 26.39
C GLU A 142 5.07 -0.17 26.41
N SER A 143 5.69 0.56 27.36
CA SER A 143 5.55 2.03 27.43
C SER A 143 6.06 2.74 26.17
N ALA A 144 7.12 2.24 25.54
CA ALA A 144 7.64 2.83 24.31
C ALA A 144 6.64 2.66 23.14
N ILE A 145 5.96 1.51 23.07
CA ILE A 145 4.89 1.28 22.08
C ILE A 145 3.69 2.17 22.38
N GLU A 146 3.25 2.25 23.65
CA GLU A 146 2.13 3.11 24.07
C GLU A 146 2.37 4.59 23.71
N GLU A 147 3.57 5.11 24.01
CA GLU A 147 3.94 6.48 23.68
C GLU A 147 3.94 6.73 22.18
N THR A 148 4.45 5.79 21.39
CA THR A 148 4.49 5.92 19.94
C THR A 148 3.08 5.87 19.34
N ILE A 149 2.22 4.94 19.78
CA ILE A 149 0.82 4.87 19.35
C ILE A 149 0.08 6.15 19.72
N GLY A 150 0.26 6.66 20.94
CA GLY A 150 -0.40 7.87 21.42
C GLY A 150 0.02 9.16 20.70
N SER A 151 1.19 9.17 20.07
CA SER A 151 1.75 10.34 19.37
C SER A 151 1.68 10.26 17.84
N SER A 152 1.25 9.12 17.29
CA SER A 152 1.19 8.86 15.84
C SER A 152 -0.24 8.87 15.30
N THR A 153 -0.39 8.94 13.98
CA THR A 153 -1.68 8.64 13.34
C THR A 153 -1.97 7.14 13.47
N MET A 154 -3.24 6.76 13.37
CA MET A 154 -3.67 5.37 13.45
C MET A 154 -2.96 4.50 12.40
N GLU A 155 -2.85 5.00 11.17
CA GLU A 155 -2.21 4.31 10.05
C GLU A 155 -0.71 4.14 10.30
N ALA A 156 -0.01 5.20 10.73
CA ALA A 156 1.40 5.14 11.05
C ALA A 156 1.67 4.17 12.22
N ALA A 157 0.84 4.19 13.25
CA ALA A 157 0.96 3.26 14.37
C ALA A 157 0.74 1.80 13.93
N ARG A 158 -0.22 1.53 13.05
CA ARG A 158 -0.46 0.19 12.48
C ARG A 158 0.73 -0.29 11.66
N THR A 159 1.31 0.55 10.81
CA THR A 159 2.48 0.20 10.00
C THR A 159 3.73 0.03 10.85
N GLU A 160 4.02 0.99 11.73
CA GLU A 160 5.29 1.04 12.45
C GLU A 160 5.33 0.14 13.68
N GLN A 161 4.21 0.01 14.41
CA GLN A 161 4.19 -0.75 15.67
C GLN A 161 3.58 -2.15 15.52
N LEU A 162 2.66 -2.31 14.56
CA LEU A 162 1.95 -3.57 14.33
C LEU A 162 2.40 -4.30 13.07
N CYS A 163 3.28 -3.69 12.26
CA CYS A 163 3.75 -4.22 10.97
C CYS A 163 2.61 -4.65 10.05
N GLN A 164 1.48 -3.93 10.10
CA GLN A 164 0.32 -4.21 9.27
C GLN A 164 0.45 -3.51 7.94
N TRP A 165 0.13 -4.23 6.88
CA TRP A 165 0.07 -3.68 5.52
C TRP A 165 -1.16 -2.78 5.41
N ILE A 166 -0.93 -1.52 5.02
CA ILE A 166 -2.00 -0.56 4.80
C ILE A 166 -1.98 -0.09 3.35
N SER A 167 -3.14 0.07 2.78
CA SER A 167 -3.28 0.51 1.38
C SER A 167 -2.89 1.99 1.18
N SER A 168 -2.90 2.79 2.24
CA SER A 168 -2.48 4.20 2.21
C SER A 168 -2.13 4.69 3.61
N LEU A 169 -0.97 5.39 3.75
CA LEU A 169 -0.59 6.12 4.97
C LEU A 169 -1.47 7.36 5.23
N SER A 170 -2.23 7.79 4.25
CA SER A 170 -3.16 8.91 4.34
C SER A 170 -4.49 8.52 3.71
N CYS A 171 -5.22 7.58 4.33
CA CYS A 171 -6.60 7.38 3.95
C CYS A 171 -7.38 8.65 4.30
N PRO A 172 -8.07 9.31 3.36
CA PRO A 172 -8.87 10.50 3.65
C PRO A 172 -10.05 10.19 4.58
N PHE A 173 -10.39 8.91 4.74
CA PHE A 173 -11.43 8.43 5.63
C PHE A 173 -10.79 7.60 6.74
N SER A 174 -11.04 7.94 8.00
CA SER A 174 -10.67 7.05 9.10
C SER A 174 -11.48 5.76 9.00
N THR A 175 -10.85 4.63 9.30
CA THR A 175 -11.53 3.32 9.34
C THR A 175 -12.78 3.37 10.22
N GLU A 176 -12.71 4.10 11.33
CA GLU A 176 -13.82 4.30 12.26
C GLU A 176 -15.04 4.96 11.59
N VAL A 177 -14.84 5.94 10.70
CA VAL A 177 -15.93 6.62 9.97
C VAL A 177 -16.61 5.65 9.01
N LEU A 178 -15.85 4.79 8.33
CA LEU A 178 -16.41 3.78 7.45
C LEU A 178 -17.11 2.66 8.23
N GLU A 179 -16.51 2.19 9.31
CA GLU A 179 -17.10 1.15 10.18
C GLU A 179 -18.37 1.59 10.90
N ASN A 180 -18.56 2.87 11.14
CA ASN A 180 -19.74 3.43 11.77
C ASN A 180 -20.86 3.84 10.79
N SER A 181 -20.65 3.67 9.48
CA SER A 181 -21.61 4.04 8.43
C SER A 181 -22.31 2.88 7.72
N PRO A 182 -22.20 1.60 8.14
CA PRO A 182 -22.88 0.51 7.45
C PRO A 182 -24.38 0.50 7.75
N ASP A 183 -25.17 0.26 6.71
CA ASP A 183 -26.59 -0.04 6.78
C ASP A 183 -26.82 -1.36 6.01
N SER A 184 -26.86 -2.47 6.74
CA SER A 184 -27.01 -3.82 6.15
C SER A 184 -28.33 -4.03 5.41
N THR A 185 -29.29 -3.11 5.56
CA THR A 185 -30.59 -3.14 4.88
C THR A 185 -30.58 -2.36 3.55
N LEU A 186 -29.43 -1.76 3.21
CA LEU A 186 -29.30 -0.93 2.02
C LEU A 186 -29.36 -1.77 0.76
N GLU A 187 -30.41 -1.55 -0.03
CA GLU A 187 -30.61 -2.12 -1.36
C GLU A 187 -30.83 -1.02 -2.39
N MET A 188 -30.23 -1.17 -3.56
CA MET A 188 -30.39 -0.20 -4.64
C MET A 188 -31.73 -0.40 -5.35
N SER A 189 -32.60 0.59 -5.27
CA SER A 189 -33.92 0.55 -5.87
C SER A 189 -33.93 1.04 -7.32
N VAL A 190 -34.62 0.33 -8.21
CA VAL A 190 -34.85 0.78 -9.59
C VAL A 190 -35.80 1.96 -9.59
N GLY A 191 -35.46 3.00 -10.37
CA GLY A 191 -36.30 4.20 -10.52
C GLY A 191 -36.12 5.27 -9.43
N ALA A 192 -35.29 5.04 -8.42
CA ALA A 192 -34.88 6.07 -7.48
C ALA A 192 -33.85 7.03 -8.11
N TYR A 193 -33.61 8.18 -7.43
CA TYR A 193 -32.58 9.12 -7.89
C TYR A 193 -31.19 8.51 -7.72
N THR A 194 -30.60 8.11 -8.82
CA THR A 194 -29.33 7.39 -8.85
C THR A 194 -28.33 8.12 -9.75
N VAL A 195 -27.07 8.15 -9.31
CA VAL A 195 -25.91 8.62 -10.06
C VAL A 195 -24.88 7.51 -10.03
N PHE A 196 -24.24 7.23 -11.16
CA PHE A 196 -23.10 6.32 -11.21
C PHE A 196 -21.80 7.09 -11.31
N GLY A 197 -20.72 6.47 -10.87
CA GLY A 197 -19.35 6.95 -11.06
C GLY A 197 -18.44 5.80 -11.42
N PHE A 198 -17.47 6.03 -12.29
CA PHE A 198 -16.46 5.01 -12.59
C PHE A 198 -15.08 5.65 -12.72
N ASP A 199 -14.09 4.86 -12.37
CA ASP A 199 -12.70 5.23 -12.52
C ASP A 199 -11.83 4.01 -12.86
N VAL A 200 -10.62 4.29 -13.37
CA VAL A 200 -9.60 3.30 -13.74
C VAL A 200 -8.27 3.74 -13.15
N SER A 201 -7.60 2.83 -12.46
CA SER A 201 -6.29 3.09 -11.88
C SER A 201 -5.26 3.60 -12.91
N PRO A 202 -4.25 4.38 -12.51
CA PRO A 202 -3.19 4.84 -13.40
C PRO A 202 -2.45 3.70 -14.11
N SER A 203 -2.37 2.52 -13.50
CA SER A 203 -1.79 1.31 -14.10
C SER A 203 -2.69 0.68 -15.16
N ARG A 204 -3.93 1.13 -15.29
CA ARG A 204 -4.99 0.56 -16.14
C ARG A 204 -5.33 -0.90 -15.86
N ARG A 205 -4.94 -1.43 -14.71
CA ARG A 205 -5.18 -2.83 -14.33
C ARG A 205 -6.45 -3.01 -13.51
N ASN A 206 -6.84 -1.98 -12.78
CA ASN A 206 -8.01 -2.02 -11.91
C ASN A 206 -8.96 -0.89 -12.27
N GLY A 207 -10.24 -1.12 -12.10
CA GLY A 207 -11.28 -0.12 -12.24
C GLY A 207 -12.51 -0.52 -11.46
N SER A 208 -13.37 0.45 -11.17
CA SER A 208 -14.62 0.20 -10.45
C SER A 208 -15.74 1.06 -10.99
N LEU A 209 -16.94 0.53 -10.87
CA LEU A 209 -18.20 1.22 -11.09
C LEU A 209 -18.92 1.31 -9.74
N VAL A 210 -19.25 2.51 -9.32
CA VAL A 210 -19.95 2.79 -8.06
C VAL A 210 -21.31 3.43 -8.33
N ALA A 211 -22.25 3.26 -7.42
CA ALA A 211 -23.54 3.94 -7.42
C ALA A 211 -23.70 4.79 -6.17
N GLY A 212 -24.30 5.97 -6.35
CA GLY A 212 -24.84 6.78 -5.27
C GLY A 212 -26.35 6.96 -5.50
N GLN A 213 -27.15 6.70 -4.47
CA GLN A 213 -28.60 6.78 -4.55
C GLN A 213 -29.18 7.57 -3.39
N LEU A 214 -30.06 8.53 -3.69
CA LEU A 214 -30.82 9.24 -2.67
C LEU A 214 -31.88 8.32 -2.09
N LEU A 215 -31.82 8.10 -0.77
CA LEU A 215 -32.72 7.26 -0.02
C LEU A 215 -33.99 8.02 0.39
N PRO A 216 -35.10 7.32 0.72
CA PRO A 216 -36.36 7.96 1.14
C PRO A 216 -36.24 8.81 2.41
N ASP A 217 -35.29 8.52 3.29
CA ASP A 217 -35.00 9.26 4.50
C ASP A 217 -34.08 10.48 4.31
N GLY A 218 -33.65 10.74 3.08
CA GLY A 218 -32.78 11.85 2.70
C GLY A 218 -31.29 11.57 2.80
N ARG A 219 -30.87 10.40 3.27
CA ARG A 219 -29.47 9.95 3.23
C ARG A 219 -29.07 9.55 1.81
N ILE A 220 -27.79 9.39 1.59
CA ILE A 220 -27.22 8.89 0.33
C ILE A 220 -26.64 7.49 0.59
N GLY A 221 -27.19 6.49 -0.06
CA GLY A 221 -26.61 5.16 -0.09
C GLY A 221 -25.55 5.06 -1.17
N ILE A 222 -24.38 4.54 -0.83
CA ILE A 222 -23.29 4.27 -1.80
C ILE A 222 -22.95 2.78 -1.83
N GLY A 223 -22.48 2.31 -2.98
CA GLY A 223 -22.03 0.91 -3.13
C GLY A 223 -21.29 0.69 -4.43
N ILE A 224 -20.45 -0.34 -4.43
CA ILE A 224 -19.77 -0.82 -5.65
C ILE A 224 -20.75 -1.71 -6.41
N LEU A 225 -20.91 -1.46 -7.69
CA LEU A 225 -21.71 -2.28 -8.60
C LEU A 225 -20.87 -3.36 -9.25
N GLU A 226 -19.65 -3.01 -9.67
CA GLU A 226 -18.76 -3.92 -10.37
C GLU A 226 -17.31 -3.46 -10.24
N THR A 227 -16.40 -4.42 -10.11
CA THR A 227 -14.95 -4.21 -10.14
C THR A 227 -14.35 -4.88 -11.36
N TYR A 228 -13.38 -4.23 -11.98
CA TYR A 228 -12.70 -4.69 -13.20
C TYR A 228 -11.23 -4.89 -12.87
N ASN A 229 -10.72 -6.11 -13.11
CA ASN A 229 -9.34 -6.47 -12.81
C ASN A 229 -8.69 -7.13 -14.02
N SER A 230 -7.45 -6.79 -14.32
CA SER A 230 -6.66 -7.36 -15.39
C SER A 230 -5.18 -7.41 -15.04
N GLN A 231 -4.47 -8.44 -15.49
CA GLN A 231 -3.03 -8.55 -15.28
C GLN A 231 -2.22 -7.59 -16.17
N VAL A 232 -2.79 -7.14 -17.29
CA VAL A 232 -2.13 -6.26 -18.26
C VAL A 232 -2.81 -4.89 -18.31
N ALA A 233 -4.03 -4.85 -18.82
CA ALA A 233 -4.88 -3.65 -18.88
C ALA A 233 -6.34 -4.08 -18.98
N ILE A 234 -7.24 -3.26 -18.43
CA ILE A 234 -8.69 -3.44 -18.53
C ILE A 234 -9.11 -3.30 -20.00
N ASP A 235 -10.03 -4.15 -20.43
CA ASP A 235 -10.69 -4.01 -21.73
C ASP A 235 -11.77 -2.91 -21.64
N GLU A 236 -11.41 -1.70 -22.07
CA GLU A 236 -12.28 -0.52 -22.01
C GLU A 236 -13.61 -0.71 -22.78
N LEU A 237 -13.62 -1.55 -23.83
CA LEU A 237 -14.84 -1.83 -24.57
C LEU A 237 -15.80 -2.68 -23.74
N LYS A 238 -15.29 -3.72 -23.08
CA LYS A 238 -16.08 -4.55 -22.19
C LYS A 238 -16.57 -3.77 -20.97
N MET A 239 -15.71 -2.93 -20.39
CA MET A 239 -16.09 -2.06 -19.29
C MET A 239 -17.22 -1.11 -19.69
N ALA A 240 -17.10 -0.41 -20.83
CA ALA A 240 -18.16 0.46 -21.32
C ALA A 240 -19.48 -0.30 -21.56
N ALA A 241 -19.42 -1.51 -22.14
CA ALA A 241 -20.60 -2.34 -22.36
C ALA A 241 -21.27 -2.79 -21.05
N SER A 242 -20.47 -3.14 -20.03
CA SER A 242 -20.97 -3.51 -18.70
C SER A 242 -21.63 -2.30 -18.01
N ILE A 243 -20.97 -1.13 -18.00
CA ILE A 243 -21.54 0.10 -17.43
C ILE A 243 -22.87 0.44 -18.14
N LYS A 244 -22.93 0.30 -19.46
CA LYS A 244 -24.16 0.52 -20.22
C LYS A 244 -25.29 -0.44 -19.80
N ALA A 245 -24.97 -1.72 -19.56
CA ALA A 245 -25.95 -2.69 -19.08
C ALA A 245 -26.53 -2.31 -17.71
N TRP A 246 -25.68 -1.86 -16.79
CA TRP A 246 -26.11 -1.32 -15.50
C TRP A 246 -27.00 -0.07 -15.66
N CYS A 247 -26.64 0.84 -16.57
CA CYS A 247 -27.44 2.02 -16.89
C CYS A 247 -28.83 1.65 -17.44
N ASP A 248 -28.94 0.58 -18.24
CA ASP A 248 -30.23 0.14 -18.79
C ASP A 248 -31.17 -0.40 -17.72
N ILE A 249 -30.65 -1.00 -16.67
CA ILE A 249 -31.42 -1.52 -15.53
C ILE A 249 -31.86 -0.39 -14.60
N TYR A 250 -30.92 0.40 -14.11
CA TYR A 250 -31.17 1.37 -13.03
C TYR A 250 -31.46 2.79 -13.53
N LYS A 251 -31.18 3.08 -14.80
CA LYS A 251 -31.43 4.37 -15.46
C LYS A 251 -30.91 5.56 -14.64
N PRO A 252 -29.61 5.57 -14.32
CA PRO A 252 -29.04 6.67 -13.56
C PRO A 252 -29.26 8.00 -14.29
N ARG A 253 -29.34 9.10 -13.53
CA ARG A 253 -29.47 10.44 -14.12
C ARG A 253 -28.25 10.82 -14.94
N LEU A 254 -27.07 10.45 -14.44
CA LEU A 254 -25.79 10.67 -15.11
C LEU A 254 -24.75 9.68 -14.63
N VAL A 255 -23.66 9.57 -15.37
CA VAL A 255 -22.47 8.78 -15.03
C VAL A 255 -21.29 9.73 -14.94
N CYS A 256 -20.74 9.88 -13.75
CA CYS A 256 -19.57 10.72 -13.50
C CYS A 256 -18.27 9.99 -13.86
N PHE A 257 -17.29 10.72 -14.36
CA PHE A 257 -15.97 10.17 -14.69
C PHE A 257 -14.87 11.24 -14.53
N ASP A 258 -13.60 10.82 -14.44
CA ASP A 258 -12.44 11.69 -14.55
C ASP A 258 -11.82 11.55 -15.95
N LYS A 259 -11.76 12.64 -16.69
CA LYS A 259 -11.27 12.64 -18.08
C LYS A 259 -9.81 12.21 -18.24
N TYR A 260 -8.98 12.35 -17.21
CA TYR A 260 -7.54 12.07 -17.33
C TYR A 260 -7.23 10.60 -17.63
N ALA A 261 -8.02 9.67 -17.08
CA ALA A 261 -7.81 8.24 -17.28
C ALA A 261 -8.90 7.57 -18.12
N THR A 262 -10.12 8.12 -18.14
CA THR A 262 -11.33 7.38 -18.56
C THR A 262 -12.13 8.01 -19.70
N GLN A 263 -11.60 9.07 -20.36
CA GLN A 263 -12.28 9.77 -21.45
C GLN A 263 -12.79 8.83 -22.56
N THR A 264 -11.97 7.86 -22.97
CA THR A 264 -12.35 6.92 -24.04
C THR A 264 -13.59 6.09 -23.69
N ILE A 265 -13.72 5.69 -22.42
CA ILE A 265 -14.87 4.94 -21.92
C ILE A 265 -16.10 5.85 -21.90
N ALA A 266 -15.94 7.08 -21.39
CA ALA A 266 -17.00 8.08 -21.37
C ALA A 266 -17.53 8.42 -22.76
N ASP A 267 -16.67 8.59 -23.77
CA ASP A 267 -17.06 8.84 -25.15
C ASP A 267 -17.91 7.68 -25.74
N ARG A 268 -17.55 6.44 -25.40
CA ARG A 268 -18.32 5.25 -25.81
C ARG A 268 -19.70 5.22 -25.15
N LEU A 269 -19.78 5.56 -23.86
CA LEU A 269 -21.05 5.66 -23.13
C LEU A 269 -21.94 6.76 -23.70
N ALA A 270 -21.39 7.94 -23.97
CA ALA A 270 -22.11 9.05 -24.60
C ALA A 270 -22.65 8.66 -25.98
N ASN A 271 -21.86 8.00 -26.82
CA ASN A 271 -22.28 7.48 -28.10
C ASN A 271 -23.39 6.41 -28.00
N ALA A 272 -23.44 5.69 -26.87
CA ALA A 272 -24.50 4.73 -26.55
C ALA A 272 -25.75 5.37 -25.90
N GLY A 273 -25.80 6.72 -25.82
CA GLY A 273 -26.94 7.47 -25.31
C GLY A 273 -26.97 7.59 -23.77
N VAL A 274 -25.86 7.30 -23.08
CA VAL A 274 -25.73 7.53 -21.64
C VAL A 274 -25.30 8.98 -21.39
N MET A 275 -25.94 9.65 -20.44
CA MET A 275 -25.53 10.99 -20.01
C MET A 275 -24.28 10.87 -19.13
N VAL A 276 -23.16 11.44 -19.56
CA VAL A 276 -21.89 11.44 -18.83
C VAL A 276 -21.47 12.83 -18.41
N GLU A 277 -20.79 12.97 -17.28
CA GLU A 277 -20.30 14.24 -16.75
C GLU A 277 -18.86 14.11 -16.25
N ASP A 278 -17.99 15.00 -16.74
CA ASP A 278 -16.60 15.12 -16.25
C ASP A 278 -16.57 15.85 -14.92
N VAL A 279 -16.10 15.16 -13.88
CA VAL A 279 -15.98 15.71 -12.51
C VAL A 279 -14.52 15.95 -12.09
N SER A 280 -13.62 16.08 -13.06
CA SER A 280 -12.20 16.33 -12.79
C SER A 280 -11.91 17.72 -12.21
N GLY A 281 -10.72 17.90 -11.64
CA GLY A 281 -10.22 19.17 -11.13
C GLY A 281 -10.94 19.66 -9.88
N GLN A 282 -11.37 20.91 -9.83
CA GLN A 282 -12.00 21.52 -8.64
C GLN A 282 -13.30 20.82 -8.21
N GLN A 283 -14.06 20.28 -9.16
CA GLN A 283 -15.28 19.54 -8.84
C GLN A 283 -14.95 18.24 -8.09
N PHE A 284 -13.89 17.55 -8.46
CA PHE A 284 -13.41 16.37 -7.76
C PHE A 284 -13.01 16.69 -6.31
N TYR A 285 -12.21 17.75 -6.09
CA TYR A 285 -11.81 18.16 -4.75
C TYR A 285 -13.01 18.50 -3.85
N LYS A 286 -14.00 19.22 -4.43
CA LYS A 286 -15.22 19.53 -3.70
C LYS A 286 -16.00 18.26 -3.35
N ALA A 287 -16.15 17.35 -4.31
CA ALA A 287 -16.86 16.08 -4.09
C ALA A 287 -16.20 15.21 -3.01
N CYS A 288 -14.87 15.18 -2.95
CA CYS A 288 -14.13 14.50 -1.87
C CYS A 288 -14.45 15.10 -0.49
N GLY A 289 -14.48 16.43 -0.38
CA GLY A 289 -14.86 17.12 0.87
C GLY A 289 -16.31 16.86 1.27
N ASP A 290 -17.25 16.93 0.31
CA ASP A 290 -18.67 16.66 0.53
C ASP A 290 -18.91 15.20 0.96
N LEU A 291 -18.17 14.25 0.38
CA LEU A 291 -18.22 12.83 0.75
C LEU A 291 -17.73 12.60 2.19
N LEU A 292 -16.58 13.17 2.54
CA LEU A 292 -16.02 13.09 3.89
C LEU A 292 -17.00 13.66 4.92
N GLU A 293 -17.52 14.87 4.67
CA GLU A 293 -18.49 15.50 5.54
C GLU A 293 -19.80 14.67 5.65
N GLY A 294 -20.22 14.08 4.54
CA GLY A 294 -21.40 13.22 4.48
C GLY A 294 -21.25 11.93 5.30
N LEU A 295 -20.06 11.30 5.25
CA LEU A 295 -19.75 10.10 6.05
C LEU A 295 -19.66 10.43 7.54
N VAL A 296 -18.90 11.47 7.91
CA VAL A 296 -18.75 11.91 9.32
C VAL A 296 -20.08 12.26 9.96
N ASN A 297 -20.99 12.85 9.21
CA ASN A 297 -22.33 13.24 9.72
C ASN A 297 -23.40 12.16 9.46
N HIS A 298 -23.02 10.93 9.11
CA HIS A 298 -23.93 9.80 8.83
C HIS A 298 -25.01 10.10 7.78
N ARG A 299 -24.74 11.05 6.87
CA ARG A 299 -25.61 11.36 5.72
C ARG A 299 -25.31 10.47 4.51
N VAL A 300 -24.12 9.86 4.49
CA VAL A 300 -23.72 8.85 3.52
C VAL A 300 -23.61 7.53 4.25
N VAL A 301 -24.21 6.49 3.70
CA VAL A 301 -24.22 5.12 4.25
C VAL A 301 -23.88 4.10 3.16
N HIS A 302 -23.37 2.96 3.56
CA HIS A 302 -23.04 1.86 2.66
C HIS A 302 -23.50 0.51 3.22
N ASN A 303 -23.56 -0.52 2.38
CA ASN A 303 -24.02 -1.86 2.79
C ASN A 303 -22.95 -2.76 3.42
N GLY A 304 -21.76 -2.22 3.70
CA GLY A 304 -20.66 -2.99 4.30
C GLY A 304 -19.89 -3.87 3.31
N GLN A 305 -19.93 -3.57 2.01
CA GLN A 305 -19.15 -4.31 1.01
C GLN A 305 -17.65 -4.24 1.35
N ALA A 306 -17.01 -5.42 1.41
CA ALA A 306 -15.59 -5.52 1.75
C ALA A 306 -14.70 -4.72 0.76
N GLU A 307 -15.05 -4.78 -0.52
CA GLU A 307 -14.35 -4.05 -1.58
C GLU A 307 -14.41 -2.53 -1.42
N LEU A 308 -15.47 -2.00 -0.83
CA LEU A 308 -15.63 -0.56 -0.56
C LEU A 308 -14.80 -0.11 0.64
N ILE A 309 -14.60 -0.99 1.62
CA ILE A 309 -13.89 -0.69 2.87
C ILE A 309 -12.38 -0.87 2.70
N GLN A 310 -11.96 -1.80 1.82
CA GLN A 310 -10.57 -2.18 1.62
C GLN A 310 -9.86 -1.39 0.49
N GLN A 311 -10.56 -0.62 -0.31
CA GLN A 311 -10.00 0.26 -1.35
C GLN A 311 -9.79 1.69 -0.83
#